data_d973054ea90404ac41dcb7c551404a0c
#
_entry.id   d973054ea90404ac41dcb7c551404a0c
#
_cell.length_a   1.000
_cell.length_b   1.000
_cell.length_c   1.000
_cell.angle_alpha   90.00
_cell.angle_beta   90.00
_cell.angle_gamma   90.00
#
_symmetry.space_group_name_H-M   'P 1'
#
loop_
_entity.id
_entity.type
_entity.pdbx_description
1 polymer ?
#
loop_
_entity_poly.entity_id
_entity_poly.type
_entity_poly.pdbx_seq_one_letter_code
_entity_poly.pdbx_strand_id
1 'polypeptide(L)'
;LVARVFQDPMAGTCEALSIADHMALAYNRGRKRGLKLALNSANRALFRDKLAILKLGLENRLTDRMGLLSGGQRQAVSLLMASLQPSNILLLDEHTAALDPKTAAFVLELTDQIVSENQLTAMMVTHSMRQALDHGQRTVMLHQGQVVLDVAGEQRAGMDVPDLLHLFEQTRGEKVSDDALLLN
;
A
#
# COMPACT_ATOMS: atom_id res chain seq x y z
N LEU A 1 -7.25 11.77 -10.11
CA LEU A 1 -5.96 11.72 -9.40
C LEU A 1 -5.54 10.27 -9.20
N VAL A 2 -4.24 9.98 -9.31
CA VAL A 2 -3.62 8.69 -9.02
C VAL A 2 -2.79 8.86 -7.75
N ALA A 3 -2.97 7.96 -6.79
CA ALA A 3 -2.12 7.83 -5.63
C ALA A 3 -1.24 6.60 -5.79
N ARG A 4 0.00 6.62 -5.30
CA ARG A 4 0.92 5.49 -5.36
C ARG A 4 1.69 5.35 -4.05
N VAL A 5 1.82 4.11 -3.59
CA VAL A 5 2.72 3.71 -2.52
C VAL A 5 3.81 2.83 -3.16
N PHE A 6 5.05 3.16 -2.89
CA PHE A 6 6.21 2.51 -3.50
C PHE A 6 6.68 1.32 -2.66
N GLN A 7 7.40 0.40 -3.29
CA GLN A 7 8.05 -0.74 -2.64
C GLN A 7 9.07 -0.27 -1.59
N ASP A 8 9.94 0.68 -1.98
CA ASP A 8 10.86 1.33 -1.06
C ASP A 8 10.13 2.44 -0.28
N PRO A 9 9.99 2.32 1.06
CA PRO A 9 9.38 3.38 1.88
C PRO A 9 10.10 4.73 1.77
N MET A 10 11.34 4.76 1.30
CA MET A 10 12.12 5.99 1.11
C MET A 10 11.77 6.72 -0.18
N ALA A 11 11.37 5.99 -1.23
CA ALA A 11 11.11 6.56 -2.56
C ALA A 11 9.96 7.59 -2.56
N GLY A 12 8.99 7.46 -1.65
CA GLY A 12 7.87 8.40 -1.50
C GLY A 12 8.06 9.47 -0.43
N THR A 13 9.23 9.53 0.23
CA THR A 13 9.46 10.39 1.40
C THR A 13 10.83 11.08 1.35
N CYS A 14 10.97 12.13 2.15
CA CYS A 14 12.24 12.85 2.36
C CYS A 14 12.65 12.73 3.83
N GLU A 15 13.79 12.13 4.11
CA GLU A 15 14.26 11.87 5.47
C GLU A 15 14.41 13.13 6.33
N ALA A 16 14.77 14.25 5.71
CA ALA A 16 15.02 15.51 6.39
C ALA A 16 13.74 16.26 6.81
N LEU A 17 12.61 15.98 6.15
CA LEU A 17 11.33 16.62 6.44
C LEU A 17 10.61 15.91 7.59
N SER A 18 9.80 16.68 8.34
CA SER A 18 9.00 16.13 9.43
C SER A 18 7.78 15.35 8.92
N ILE A 19 7.18 14.54 9.79
CA ILE A 19 5.90 13.87 9.53
C ILE A 19 4.84 14.91 9.15
N ALA A 20 4.78 16.03 9.88
CA ALA A 20 3.83 17.11 9.60
C ALA A 20 4.04 17.74 8.21
N ASP A 21 5.29 17.92 7.77
CA ASP A 21 5.57 18.45 6.43
C ASP A 21 5.07 17.51 5.34
N HIS A 22 5.30 16.20 5.50
CA HIS A 22 4.82 15.19 4.56
C HIS A 22 3.30 15.14 4.51
N MET A 23 2.63 15.13 5.67
CA MET A 23 1.17 15.19 5.75
C MET A 23 0.62 16.46 5.07
N ALA A 24 1.29 17.62 5.27
CA ALA A 24 0.89 18.87 4.64
C ALA A 24 1.07 18.84 3.11
N LEU A 25 2.15 18.27 2.61
CA LEU A 25 2.38 18.08 1.18
C LEU A 25 1.32 17.18 0.55
N ALA A 26 1.03 16.05 1.17
CA ALA A 26 0.02 15.10 0.73
C ALA A 26 -1.40 15.71 0.79
N TYR A 27 -1.72 16.42 1.85
CA TYR A 27 -3.01 17.06 2.05
C TYR A 27 -3.29 18.18 1.03
N ASN A 28 -2.24 18.86 0.55
CA ASN A 28 -2.36 19.91 -0.46
C ASN A 28 -2.25 19.41 -1.91
N ARG A 29 -2.11 18.10 -2.11
CA ARG A 29 -2.05 17.51 -3.45
C ARG A 29 -3.35 17.78 -4.21
N GLY A 30 -3.23 18.35 -5.41
CA GLY A 30 -4.38 18.68 -6.26
C GLY A 30 -5.20 19.90 -5.82
N ARG A 31 -4.85 20.55 -4.70
CA ARG A 31 -5.50 21.78 -4.25
C ARG A 31 -4.85 23.03 -4.85
N LYS A 32 -5.65 24.09 -5.06
CA LYS A 32 -5.10 25.41 -5.45
C LYS A 32 -4.21 25.93 -4.33
N ARG A 33 -2.99 26.29 -4.68
CA ARG A 33 -2.02 26.87 -3.75
C ARG A 33 -2.35 28.33 -3.49
N GLY A 34 -2.35 28.75 -2.22
CA GLY A 34 -2.51 30.12 -1.78
C GLY A 34 -1.37 30.51 -0.82
N LEU A 35 -1.45 31.72 -0.26
CA LEU A 35 -0.47 32.23 0.71
C LEU A 35 -0.73 31.75 2.15
N LYS A 36 -1.62 30.77 2.37
CA LYS A 36 -1.91 30.23 3.70
C LYS A 36 -0.82 29.25 4.13
N LEU A 37 -0.44 29.33 5.40
CA LEU A 37 0.48 28.38 6.02
C LEU A 37 -0.12 26.96 5.97
N ALA A 38 0.63 26.03 5.39
CA ALA A 38 0.21 24.63 5.30
C ALA A 38 0.13 23.93 6.67
N LEU A 39 0.99 24.34 7.62
CA LEU A 39 1.06 23.82 8.98
C LEU A 39 0.45 24.78 10.01
N ASN A 40 -0.82 25.14 9.83
CA ASN A 40 -1.60 25.84 10.84
C ASN A 40 -2.12 24.89 11.94
N SER A 41 -2.71 25.43 13.01
CA SER A 41 -3.21 24.64 14.15
C SER A 41 -4.30 23.63 13.75
N ALA A 42 -5.21 24.00 12.86
CA ALA A 42 -6.29 23.14 12.40
C ALA A 42 -5.74 21.94 11.60
N ASN A 43 -4.79 22.17 10.69
CA ASN A 43 -4.15 21.09 9.94
C ASN A 43 -3.33 20.18 10.84
N ARG A 44 -2.63 20.71 11.86
CA ARG A 44 -1.92 19.89 12.84
C ARG A 44 -2.85 18.99 13.64
N ALA A 45 -4.01 19.48 14.04
CA ALA A 45 -5.03 18.69 14.72
C ALA A 45 -5.53 17.55 13.79
N LEU A 46 -5.93 17.90 12.56
CA LEU A 46 -6.35 16.92 11.56
C LEU A 46 -5.29 15.83 11.33
N PHE A 47 -4.00 16.20 11.24
CA PHE A 47 -2.93 15.23 11.02
C PHE A 47 -2.72 14.32 12.22
N ARG A 48 -2.88 14.82 13.45
CA ARG A 48 -2.89 13.97 14.65
C ARG A 48 -4.00 12.94 14.60
N ASP A 49 -5.23 13.37 14.32
CA ASP A 49 -6.38 12.47 14.26
C ASP A 49 -6.18 11.38 13.19
N LYS A 50 -5.64 11.75 12.02
CA LYS A 50 -5.34 10.80 10.95
C LYS A 50 -4.22 9.83 11.32
N LEU A 51 -3.16 10.30 11.96
CA LEU A 51 -2.04 9.46 12.41
C LEU A 51 -2.43 8.52 13.55
N ALA A 52 -3.37 8.90 14.40
CA ALA A 52 -3.87 8.06 15.48
C ALA A 52 -4.51 6.75 14.98
N ILE A 53 -5.07 6.76 13.76
CA ILE A 53 -5.63 5.56 13.11
C ILE A 53 -4.57 4.47 12.94
N LEU A 54 -3.30 4.86 12.76
CA LEU A 54 -2.18 3.94 12.60
C LEU A 54 -1.86 3.15 13.89
N LYS A 55 -2.28 3.62 15.06
CA LYS A 55 -1.99 3.01 16.39
C LYS A 55 -0.49 2.80 16.65
N LEU A 56 0.35 3.68 16.10
CA LEU A 56 1.82 3.63 16.19
C LEU A 56 2.41 4.73 17.09
N GLY A 57 1.58 5.55 17.76
CA GLY A 57 1.99 6.67 18.58
C GLY A 57 2.55 7.87 17.79
N LEU A 58 2.38 7.85 16.45
CA LEU A 58 2.94 8.88 15.55
C LEU A 58 2.17 10.19 15.62
N GLU A 59 0.95 10.20 16.14
CA GLU A 59 0.14 11.40 16.41
C GLU A 59 0.83 12.35 17.40
N ASN A 60 1.72 11.84 18.25
CA ASN A 60 2.52 12.61 19.20
C ASN A 60 3.90 13.01 18.65
N ARG A 61 4.24 12.58 17.45
CA ARG A 61 5.58 12.71 16.84
C ARG A 61 5.57 13.53 15.55
N LEU A 62 4.62 14.44 15.38
CA LEU A 62 4.45 15.26 14.17
C LEU A 62 5.68 16.04 13.74
N THR A 63 6.52 16.44 14.69
CA THR A 63 7.77 17.20 14.44
C THR A 63 8.99 16.32 14.19
N ASP A 64 8.86 15.01 14.39
CA ASP A 64 9.95 14.08 14.13
C ASP A 64 10.19 13.98 12.62
N ARG A 65 11.47 13.84 12.25
CA ARG A 65 11.86 13.63 10.85
C ARG A 65 11.46 12.23 10.39
N MET A 66 11.05 12.10 9.13
CA MET A 66 10.73 10.80 8.52
C MET A 66 11.88 9.81 8.60
N GLY A 67 13.13 10.27 8.54
CA GLY A 67 14.32 9.44 8.69
C GLY A 67 14.44 8.70 10.03
N LEU A 68 13.75 9.17 11.09
CA LEU A 68 13.74 8.54 12.40
C LEU A 68 12.69 7.42 12.55
N LEU A 69 11.88 7.20 11.54
CA LEU A 69 10.86 6.14 11.54
C LEU A 69 11.45 4.81 11.09
N SER A 70 10.94 3.71 11.65
CA SER A 70 11.20 2.38 11.09
C SER A 70 10.60 2.25 9.69
N GLY A 71 11.05 1.26 8.91
CA GLY A 71 10.52 0.99 7.58
C GLY A 71 8.99 0.85 7.56
N GLY A 72 8.45 0.04 8.48
CA GLY A 72 7.00 -0.14 8.61
C GLY A 72 6.23 1.10 9.04
N GLN A 73 6.78 1.89 10.00
CA GLN A 73 6.18 3.17 10.37
C GLN A 73 6.14 4.14 9.18
N ARG A 74 7.22 4.21 8.43
CA ARG A 74 7.33 5.06 7.23
C ARG A 74 6.34 4.60 6.15
N GLN A 75 6.21 3.29 5.95
CA GLN A 75 5.26 2.73 4.99
C GLN A 75 3.80 3.02 5.39
N ALA A 76 3.46 2.88 6.67
CA ALA A 76 2.14 3.22 7.19
C ALA A 76 1.81 4.71 6.98
N VAL A 77 2.78 5.61 7.24
CA VAL A 77 2.61 7.05 6.95
C VAL A 77 2.44 7.29 5.45
N SER A 78 3.22 6.62 4.59
CA SER A 78 3.12 6.76 3.12
C SER A 78 1.75 6.31 2.61
N LEU A 79 1.22 5.22 3.13
CA LEU A 79 -0.13 4.74 2.82
C LEU A 79 -1.21 5.74 3.27
N LEU A 80 -1.10 6.28 4.48
CA LEU A 80 -1.98 7.32 4.98
C LEU A 80 -1.93 8.57 4.11
N MET A 81 -0.73 9.03 3.74
CA MET A 81 -0.52 10.16 2.82
C MET A 81 -1.21 9.95 1.47
N ALA A 82 -1.16 8.73 0.94
CA ALA A 82 -1.81 8.37 -0.32
C ALA A 82 -3.33 8.50 -0.24
N SER A 83 -3.93 8.28 0.93
CA SER A 83 -5.38 8.32 1.18
C SER A 83 -5.91 9.69 1.63
N LEU A 84 -5.05 10.68 1.95
CA LEU A 84 -5.48 12.00 2.47
C LEU A 84 -6.31 12.83 1.50
N GLN A 85 -6.18 12.58 0.22
CA GLN A 85 -6.97 13.25 -0.82
C GLN A 85 -7.68 12.20 -1.68
N PRO A 86 -8.89 12.49 -2.15
CA PRO A 86 -9.59 11.60 -3.06
C PRO A 86 -8.70 11.24 -4.25
N SER A 87 -8.65 9.97 -4.57
CA SER A 87 -7.97 9.45 -5.76
C SER A 87 -8.88 8.51 -6.52
N ASN A 88 -8.75 8.48 -7.86
CA ASN A 88 -9.49 7.57 -8.70
C ASN A 88 -8.97 6.12 -8.58
N ILE A 89 -7.67 6.00 -8.30
CA ILE A 89 -6.99 4.72 -8.10
C ILE A 89 -5.82 4.88 -7.13
N LEU A 90 -5.66 3.89 -6.25
CA LEU A 90 -4.50 3.69 -5.39
C LEU A 90 -3.65 2.56 -5.95
N LEU A 91 -2.42 2.88 -6.35
CA LEU A 91 -1.44 1.90 -6.82
C LEU A 91 -0.54 1.51 -5.64
N LEU A 92 -0.46 0.23 -5.36
CA LEU A 92 0.34 -0.38 -4.30
C LEU A 92 1.39 -1.27 -4.96
N ASP A 93 2.63 -0.80 -5.00
CA ASP A 93 3.72 -1.45 -5.74
C ASP A 93 4.61 -2.21 -4.76
N GLU A 94 4.35 -3.52 -4.59
CA GLU A 94 5.05 -4.41 -3.65
C GLU A 94 5.32 -3.77 -2.27
N HIS A 95 4.37 -3.00 -1.79
CA HIS A 95 4.54 -2.05 -0.67
C HIS A 95 4.83 -2.69 0.69
N THR A 96 4.91 -4.01 0.77
CA THR A 96 5.28 -4.77 1.97
C THR A 96 6.54 -5.61 1.81
N ALA A 97 7.12 -5.69 0.59
CA ALA A 97 8.23 -6.60 0.30
C ALA A 97 9.52 -6.28 1.09
N ALA A 98 9.75 -5.02 1.44
CA ALA A 98 10.94 -4.60 2.21
C ALA A 98 10.74 -4.66 3.74
N LEU A 99 9.63 -5.23 4.23
CA LEU A 99 9.27 -5.27 5.64
C LEU A 99 9.43 -6.68 6.22
N ASP A 100 9.69 -6.77 7.52
CA ASP A 100 9.61 -8.04 8.23
C ASP A 100 8.18 -8.60 8.23
N PRO A 101 7.96 -9.93 8.37
CA PRO A 101 6.64 -10.54 8.20
C PRO A 101 5.55 -9.97 9.11
N LYS A 102 5.88 -9.64 10.35
CA LYS A 102 4.92 -9.08 11.31
C LYS A 102 4.48 -7.67 10.90
N THR A 103 5.43 -6.85 10.50
CA THR A 103 5.19 -5.49 10.02
C THR A 103 4.45 -5.50 8.69
N ALA A 104 4.80 -6.42 7.78
CA ALA A 104 4.10 -6.60 6.51
C ALA A 104 2.61 -6.94 6.72
N ALA A 105 2.30 -7.90 7.60
CA ALA A 105 0.92 -8.25 7.94
C ALA A 105 0.15 -7.03 8.48
N PHE A 106 0.74 -6.27 9.39
CA PHE A 106 0.14 -5.04 9.93
C PHE A 106 -0.15 -4.01 8.81
N VAL A 107 0.80 -3.79 7.89
CA VAL A 107 0.63 -2.83 6.78
C VAL A 107 -0.44 -3.30 5.81
N LEU A 108 -0.58 -4.61 5.56
CA LEU A 108 -1.64 -5.17 4.72
C LEU A 108 -3.03 -4.98 5.37
N GLU A 109 -3.19 -5.28 6.65
CA GLU A 109 -4.44 -5.02 7.39
C GLU A 109 -4.82 -3.53 7.34
N LEU A 110 -3.85 -2.65 7.54
CA LEU A 110 -4.05 -1.20 7.43
C LEU A 110 -4.45 -0.78 6.01
N THR A 111 -3.87 -1.43 4.98
CA THR A 111 -4.23 -1.20 3.58
C THR A 111 -5.68 -1.55 3.33
N ASP A 112 -6.13 -2.72 3.75
CA ASP A 112 -7.52 -3.16 3.59
C ASP A 112 -8.49 -2.22 4.33
N GLN A 113 -8.15 -1.81 5.55
CA GLN A 113 -8.93 -0.83 6.31
C GLN A 113 -9.06 0.50 5.54
N ILE A 114 -7.94 1.08 5.08
CA ILE A 114 -7.93 2.37 4.37
C ILE A 114 -8.70 2.27 3.05
N VAL A 115 -8.51 1.20 2.28
CA VAL A 115 -9.21 0.98 1.01
C VAL A 115 -10.72 0.86 1.24
N SER A 116 -11.14 0.09 2.24
CA SER A 116 -12.56 -0.13 2.57
C SER A 116 -13.22 1.14 3.10
N GLU A 117 -12.62 1.79 4.11
CA GLU A 117 -13.20 3.00 4.74
C GLU A 117 -13.34 4.18 3.77
N ASN A 118 -12.40 4.32 2.83
CA ASN A 118 -12.41 5.40 1.83
C ASN A 118 -13.00 4.96 0.48
N GLN A 119 -13.50 3.73 0.36
CA GLN A 119 -14.07 3.15 -0.87
C GLN A 119 -13.15 3.35 -2.09
N LEU A 120 -11.85 3.10 -1.91
CA LEU A 120 -10.86 3.32 -2.96
C LEU A 120 -10.87 2.17 -3.97
N THR A 121 -10.71 2.49 -5.25
CA THR A 121 -10.27 1.50 -6.23
C THR A 121 -8.76 1.32 -6.04
N ALA A 122 -8.35 0.11 -5.67
CA ALA A 122 -6.94 -0.20 -5.44
C ALA A 122 -6.43 -1.24 -6.46
N MET A 123 -5.18 -1.07 -6.89
CA MET A 123 -4.44 -2.05 -7.66
C MET A 123 -3.15 -2.35 -6.92
N MET A 124 -3.01 -3.59 -6.43
CA MET A 124 -1.84 -4.06 -5.70
C MET A 124 -1.01 -4.97 -6.59
N VAL A 125 0.28 -4.67 -6.70
CA VAL A 125 1.28 -5.55 -7.29
C VAL A 125 1.98 -6.29 -6.17
N THR A 126 2.06 -7.60 -6.26
CA THR A 126 2.78 -8.47 -5.31
C THR A 126 3.37 -9.66 -6.05
N HIS A 127 4.48 -10.18 -5.57
CA HIS A 127 5.04 -11.46 -6.01
C HIS A 127 4.54 -12.65 -5.15
N SER A 128 3.80 -12.38 -4.08
CA SER A 128 3.22 -13.40 -3.22
C SER A 128 1.84 -13.83 -3.72
N MET A 129 1.71 -15.07 -4.17
CA MET A 129 0.41 -15.65 -4.57
C MET A 129 -0.58 -15.67 -3.41
N ARG A 130 -0.10 -15.87 -2.19
CA ARG A 130 -0.94 -15.83 -0.99
C ARG A 130 -1.56 -14.46 -0.79
N GLN A 131 -0.75 -13.39 -0.84
CA GLN A 131 -1.27 -12.03 -0.75
C GLN A 131 -2.24 -11.70 -1.90
N ALA A 132 -1.96 -12.19 -3.12
CA ALA A 132 -2.83 -11.98 -4.27
C ALA A 132 -4.20 -12.65 -4.11
N LEU A 133 -4.33 -13.69 -3.27
CA LEU A 133 -5.59 -14.34 -2.93
C LEU A 133 -6.24 -13.77 -1.67
N ASP A 134 -5.46 -13.38 -0.67
CA ASP A 134 -6.01 -12.90 0.60
C ASP A 134 -6.56 -11.48 0.48
N HIS A 135 -6.09 -10.68 -0.48
CA HIS A 135 -6.47 -9.27 -0.66
C HIS A 135 -7.15 -9.01 -2.03
N GLY A 136 -8.09 -8.05 -2.04
CA GLY A 136 -8.81 -7.65 -3.26
C GLY A 136 -9.86 -8.67 -3.74
N GLN A 137 -10.52 -8.37 -4.85
CA GLN A 137 -11.66 -9.13 -5.40
C GLN A 137 -11.35 -9.75 -6.78
N ARG A 138 -10.23 -9.39 -7.39
CA ARG A 138 -9.77 -9.87 -8.70
C ARG A 138 -8.28 -10.10 -8.64
N THR A 139 -7.82 -11.23 -9.16
CA THR A 139 -6.41 -11.60 -9.26
C THR A 139 -6.04 -11.71 -10.73
N VAL A 140 -5.02 -10.94 -11.13
CA VAL A 140 -4.47 -10.95 -12.48
C VAL A 140 -3.02 -11.38 -12.40
N MET A 141 -2.64 -12.39 -13.16
CA MET A 141 -1.25 -12.84 -13.24
C MET A 141 -0.63 -12.46 -14.58
N LEU A 142 0.56 -11.87 -14.49
CA LEU A 142 1.33 -11.44 -15.65
C LEU A 142 2.56 -12.33 -15.83
N HIS A 143 2.82 -12.74 -17.06
CA HIS A 143 4.02 -13.46 -17.43
C HIS A 143 4.52 -12.99 -18.79
N GLN A 144 5.80 -12.65 -18.92
CA GLN A 144 6.43 -12.17 -20.17
C GLN A 144 5.63 -11.06 -20.88
N GLY A 145 5.09 -10.12 -20.09
CA GLY A 145 4.32 -8.98 -20.60
C GLY A 145 2.88 -9.29 -21.05
N GLN A 146 2.40 -10.52 -20.82
CA GLN A 146 1.04 -10.95 -21.15
C GLN A 146 0.25 -11.30 -19.90
N VAL A 147 -1.05 -11.09 -19.93
CA VAL A 147 -1.98 -11.60 -18.90
C VAL A 147 -2.18 -13.09 -19.16
N VAL A 148 -1.72 -13.91 -18.22
CA VAL A 148 -1.85 -15.38 -18.30
C VAL A 148 -2.98 -15.93 -17.44
N LEU A 149 -3.44 -15.15 -16.44
CA LEU A 149 -4.58 -15.49 -15.61
C LEU A 149 -5.33 -14.22 -15.24
N ASP A 150 -6.67 -14.30 -15.23
CA ASP A 150 -7.55 -13.22 -14.78
C ASP A 150 -8.79 -13.85 -14.16
N VAL A 151 -8.87 -13.83 -12.83
CA VAL A 151 -9.95 -14.47 -12.07
C VAL A 151 -10.57 -13.49 -11.07
N ALA A 152 -11.91 -13.55 -10.97
CA ALA A 152 -12.69 -12.69 -10.09
C ALA A 152 -13.98 -13.41 -9.62
N GLY A 153 -14.65 -12.85 -8.62
CA GLY A 153 -15.94 -13.33 -8.14
C GLY A 153 -15.90 -14.81 -7.75
N GLU A 154 -16.89 -15.59 -8.21
CA GLU A 154 -17.05 -17.01 -7.88
C GLU A 154 -15.86 -17.88 -8.34
N GLN A 155 -15.25 -17.55 -9.47
CA GLN A 155 -14.06 -18.28 -9.95
C GLN A 155 -12.86 -18.13 -9.02
N ARG A 156 -12.74 -16.99 -8.35
CA ARG A 156 -11.67 -16.72 -7.38
C ARG A 156 -12.03 -17.19 -5.98
N ALA A 157 -13.32 -17.24 -5.65
CA ALA A 157 -13.79 -17.63 -4.33
C ALA A 157 -13.41 -19.10 -4.02
N GLY A 158 -12.71 -19.28 -2.91
CA GLY A 158 -12.26 -20.62 -2.50
C GLY A 158 -10.99 -21.12 -3.17
N MET A 159 -10.36 -20.35 -4.07
CA MET A 159 -9.05 -20.70 -4.62
C MET A 159 -7.97 -20.62 -3.54
N ASP A 160 -7.02 -21.55 -3.63
CA ASP A 160 -5.80 -21.53 -2.84
C ASP A 160 -4.55 -21.36 -3.73
N VAL A 161 -3.36 -21.32 -3.11
CA VAL A 161 -2.10 -21.15 -3.84
C VAL A 161 -1.83 -22.31 -4.81
N PRO A 162 -2.06 -23.57 -4.46
CA PRO A 162 -2.00 -24.69 -5.40
C PRO A 162 -2.88 -24.52 -6.63
N ASP A 163 -4.11 -24.02 -6.49
CA ASP A 163 -5.00 -23.77 -7.63
C ASP A 163 -4.42 -22.73 -8.60
N LEU A 164 -3.87 -21.62 -8.05
CA LEU A 164 -3.18 -20.60 -8.88
C LEU A 164 -1.97 -21.17 -9.61
N LEU A 165 -1.17 -22.00 -8.93
CA LEU A 165 0.00 -22.66 -9.52
C LEU A 165 -0.42 -23.57 -10.67
N HIS A 166 -1.44 -24.40 -10.44
CA HIS A 166 -1.95 -25.32 -11.45
C HIS A 166 -2.45 -24.59 -12.71
N LEU A 167 -3.22 -23.50 -12.53
CA LEU A 167 -3.68 -22.69 -13.65
C LEU A 167 -2.51 -22.03 -14.40
N PHE A 168 -1.51 -21.57 -13.67
CA PHE A 168 -0.32 -20.99 -14.26
C PHE A 168 0.48 -22.01 -15.08
N GLU A 169 0.67 -23.24 -14.56
CA GLU A 169 1.35 -24.34 -15.25
C GLU A 169 0.59 -24.76 -16.53
N GLN A 170 -0.73 -24.86 -16.46
CA GLN A 170 -1.56 -25.16 -17.62
C GLN A 170 -1.39 -24.13 -18.75
N THR A 171 -1.28 -22.86 -18.38
CA THR A 171 -1.15 -21.77 -19.35
C THR A 171 0.25 -21.73 -19.98
N ARG A 172 1.28 -22.17 -19.27
CA ARG A 172 2.68 -22.16 -19.74
C ARG A 172 3.11 -23.44 -20.45
N GLY A 173 2.45 -24.57 -20.22
CA GLY A 173 2.88 -25.89 -20.70
C GLY A 173 4.17 -26.40 -20.03
N GLU A 174 4.64 -25.75 -18.93
CA GLU A 174 5.84 -26.11 -18.18
C GLU A 174 5.54 -26.25 -16.69
N LYS A 175 6.11 -27.27 -16.04
CA LYS A 175 6.07 -27.39 -14.58
C LYS A 175 6.98 -26.34 -13.94
N VAL A 176 6.40 -25.47 -13.12
CA VAL A 176 7.15 -24.56 -12.24
C VAL A 176 7.50 -25.33 -10.97
N SER A 177 8.78 -25.38 -10.59
CA SER A 177 9.17 -25.99 -9.32
C SER A 177 8.62 -25.17 -8.14
N ASP A 178 7.94 -25.82 -7.21
CA ASP A 178 7.26 -25.24 -6.03
C ASP A 178 8.10 -24.26 -5.19
N ASP A 179 9.43 -24.45 -5.18
CA ASP A 179 10.33 -23.71 -4.30
C ASP A 179 10.52 -22.22 -4.66
N ALA A 180 10.29 -21.83 -5.91
CA ALA A 180 10.55 -20.44 -6.34
C ALA A 180 9.40 -19.47 -6.05
N LEU A 181 8.18 -19.96 -5.80
CA LEU A 181 6.96 -19.17 -5.65
C LEU A 181 6.37 -19.19 -4.23
N LEU A 182 6.88 -20.08 -3.37
CA LEU A 182 6.45 -20.21 -1.97
C LEU A 182 7.35 -19.45 -0.98
N LEU A 183 8.51 -18.95 -1.44
CA LEU A 183 9.45 -18.21 -0.61
C LEU A 183 9.04 -16.71 -0.58
N ASN A 184 8.02 -16.40 0.19
CA ASN A 184 7.89 -15.18 1.02
C ASN A 184 6.52 -15.15 1.68
#